data_956ca5cd27f1f3dffaf44a9f6a6c967d
#
_entry.id   956ca5cd27f1f3dffaf44a9f6a6c967d
#
_cell.length_a   1.000
_cell.length_b   1.000
_cell.length_c   1.000
_cell.angle_alpha   90.00
_cell.angle_beta   90.00
_cell.angle_gamma   90.00
#
_symmetry.space_group_name_H-M   'P 1'
#
loop_
_entity.id
_entity.type
_entity.pdbx_description
1 polymer ?
#
loop_
_entity_poly.entity_id
_entity_poly.type
_entity_poly.pdbx_seq_one_letter_code
_entity_poly.pdbx_strand_id
1 'polypeptide(L)'
;MKKFLAFVMAASMALSLAACGGSTPASSTASTTTEATTEAAASGSKTDVAFVTDVGNIDDQSFNQYTWQGVQDFCSANSLNANYYRPTEDSDAARLEQMDNAVNDGAKAIVVAGYLFGSSIAEAQAKYPDIQFLALDVSTADLGDTAPTANTALITYKEEQAGYLAGYAAVTDGYKELGFLGGMAVPAVIRYGYGFVQGADAAAKELGVTDINIKYWYSGGFAATDEVKNKMDGWYSEGTEVVFACGGPVCQNCDAAAQANGGKMIGVDVDQSGQFDTVITSATKGLAESVNTALTDALNNGWKFTDAYAGKQTVLGAAENCVGLPMSTSKFTKFTQEQYDAMYAAIVDGSLVIDDSFDADVHPAVTNVTVDYQS
;
A
#
# COMPACT_ATOMS: atom_id res chain seq x y z
N MET A 1 -7.84 -61.84 -0.70
CA MET A 1 -7.09 -62.56 0.35
C MET A 1 -6.71 -61.50 1.41
N LYS A 2 -7.45 -61.49 2.52
CA LYS A 2 -6.97 -61.75 3.90
C LYS A 2 -5.85 -60.79 4.35
N LYS A 3 -5.85 -60.08 5.47
CA LYS A 3 -6.59 -60.03 6.76
C LYS A 3 -6.14 -58.75 7.48
N PHE A 4 -7.00 -57.99 8.08
CA PHE A 4 -7.24 -57.75 9.53
C PHE A 4 -5.98 -57.66 10.45
N LEU A 5 -5.79 -56.56 11.19
CA LEU A 5 -5.89 -56.61 12.66
C LEU A 5 -5.99 -55.20 13.26
N ALA A 6 -7.02 -55.00 14.07
CA ALA A 6 -7.22 -53.91 15.00
C ALA A 6 -6.56 -54.24 16.35
N PHE A 7 -6.14 -53.25 17.12
CA PHE A 7 -6.03 -53.41 18.58
C PHE A 7 -6.49 -52.14 19.33
N VAL A 8 -7.34 -52.39 20.28
CA VAL A 8 -8.07 -51.51 21.19
C VAL A 8 -7.45 -51.64 22.58
N MET A 9 -7.81 -50.72 23.48
CA MET A 9 -7.73 -50.70 24.95
C MET A 9 -6.69 -49.72 25.54
N ALA A 10 -6.96 -49.04 26.64
CA ALA A 10 -8.14 -48.76 27.47
C ALA A 10 -7.76 -47.80 28.58
N ALA A 11 -8.75 -47.12 29.04
CA ALA A 11 -8.89 -46.20 30.16
C ALA A 11 -8.17 -46.55 31.49
N SER A 12 -7.91 -45.51 32.29
CA SER A 12 -8.09 -45.58 33.73
C SER A 12 -8.39 -44.22 34.36
N MET A 13 -9.55 -44.17 35.01
CA MET A 13 -10.03 -43.13 35.94
C MET A 13 -9.31 -43.22 37.28
N ALA A 14 -9.18 -42.10 37.97
CA ALA A 14 -9.17 -42.07 39.42
C ALA A 14 -9.88 -40.80 39.92
N LEU A 15 -11.01 -41.01 40.55
CA LEU A 15 -11.75 -40.06 41.41
C LEU A 15 -11.06 -39.94 42.77
N SER A 16 -11.11 -38.73 43.35
CA SER A 16 -11.22 -38.57 44.79
C SER A 16 -12.07 -37.36 45.15
N LEU A 17 -13.16 -37.63 45.86
CA LEU A 17 -14.10 -36.71 46.53
C LEU A 17 -13.57 -36.37 47.93
N ALA A 18 -13.88 -35.12 48.38
CA ALA A 18 -14.38 -34.78 49.74
C ALA A 18 -14.55 -33.25 49.76
N ALA A 19 -15.63 -32.65 49.89
CA ALA A 19 -16.79 -32.57 50.77
C ALA A 19 -16.73 -31.36 51.73
N CYS A 20 -17.87 -30.61 51.65
CA CYS A 20 -18.58 -29.79 52.64
C CYS A 20 -18.21 -28.30 52.87
N GLY A 21 -19.24 -27.45 52.65
CA GLY A 21 -19.62 -26.37 53.54
C GLY A 21 -20.17 -25.10 52.88
N GLY A 22 -21.47 -25.04 52.60
CA GLY A 22 -22.45 -24.02 52.97
C GLY A 22 -22.44 -22.60 52.44
N SER A 23 -23.59 -22.22 51.83
CA SER A 23 -24.30 -20.93 51.84
C SER A 23 -24.24 -20.03 50.60
N THR A 24 -25.39 -19.91 49.99
CA THR A 24 -26.04 -19.13 48.93
C THR A 24 -25.90 -17.60 48.99
N PRO A 25 -26.49 -16.84 48.02
CA PRO A 25 -25.98 -16.55 46.67
C PRO A 25 -25.78 -15.02 46.42
N ALA A 26 -24.94 -14.65 45.51
CA ALA A 26 -24.97 -13.31 44.95
C ALA A 26 -24.64 -13.35 43.46
N SER A 27 -25.51 -12.74 42.71
CA SER A 27 -25.45 -12.42 41.28
C SER A 27 -24.07 -11.90 40.86
N SER A 28 -23.41 -12.54 39.90
CA SER A 28 -22.23 -11.99 39.25
C SER A 28 -22.47 -11.92 37.77
N THR A 29 -22.56 -10.69 37.30
CA THR A 29 -22.41 -10.26 35.93
C THR A 29 -21.10 -10.80 35.37
N ALA A 30 -21.18 -11.56 34.29
CA ALA A 30 -20.00 -12.00 33.53
C ALA A 30 -19.44 -10.80 32.78
N SER A 31 -18.31 -10.27 33.26
CA SER A 31 -17.43 -9.39 32.48
C SER A 31 -16.59 -10.27 31.58
N THR A 32 -16.86 -10.20 30.28
CA THR A 32 -15.98 -10.72 29.24
C THR A 32 -14.77 -9.79 29.19
N THR A 33 -13.67 -10.21 29.79
CA THR A 33 -12.38 -9.55 29.62
C THR A 33 -11.86 -9.95 28.25
N THR A 34 -11.94 -9.04 27.28
CA THR A 34 -11.18 -9.12 26.06
C THR A 34 -9.74 -8.84 26.45
N GLU A 35 -8.90 -9.86 26.44
CA GLU A 35 -7.45 -9.69 26.51
C GLU A 35 -7.02 -8.95 25.24
N ALA A 36 -6.77 -7.67 25.38
CA ALA A 36 -5.94 -6.94 24.44
C ALA A 36 -4.53 -7.52 24.54
N THR A 37 -4.12 -8.30 23.55
CA THR A 37 -2.73 -8.66 23.33
C THR A 37 -1.98 -7.36 23.05
N THR A 38 -1.40 -6.77 24.08
CA THR A 38 -0.35 -5.78 23.95
C THR A 38 0.87 -6.52 23.41
N GLU A 39 1.13 -6.46 22.11
CA GLU A 39 2.44 -6.81 21.59
C GLU A 39 3.43 -5.81 22.20
N ALA A 40 4.12 -6.29 23.20
CA ALA A 40 5.24 -5.58 23.82
C ALA A 40 6.31 -5.38 22.74
N ALA A 41 6.64 -4.14 22.45
CA ALA A 41 7.88 -3.82 21.77
C ALA A 41 9.02 -4.59 22.44
N ALA A 42 9.71 -5.41 21.65
CA ALA A 42 10.84 -6.19 22.12
C ALA A 42 11.96 -5.23 22.54
N SER A 43 12.04 -4.91 23.82
CA SER A 43 13.12 -4.12 24.39
C SER A 43 14.39 -4.97 24.40
N GLY A 44 15.39 -4.59 23.57
CA GLY A 44 16.73 -5.10 23.72
C GLY A 44 17.44 -5.67 22.50
N SER A 45 16.88 -5.71 21.30
CA SER A 45 17.63 -6.05 20.10
C SER A 45 18.14 -4.76 19.44
N LYS A 46 19.43 -4.74 19.12
CA LYS A 46 20.04 -3.65 18.36
C LYS A 46 19.31 -3.51 17.03
N THR A 47 18.86 -2.30 16.71
CA THR A 47 18.27 -1.95 15.42
C THR A 47 19.37 -1.41 14.50
N ASP A 48 19.52 -1.96 13.28
CA ASP A 48 20.42 -1.38 12.28
C ASP A 48 19.62 -0.53 11.28
N VAL A 49 18.44 -1.01 10.88
CA VAL A 49 17.49 -0.24 10.05
C VAL A 49 16.12 -0.25 10.71
N ALA A 50 15.54 0.92 10.87
CA ALA A 50 14.19 1.10 11.39
C ALA A 50 13.22 1.40 10.26
N PHE A 51 11.99 0.92 10.38
CA PHE A 51 10.83 1.39 9.62
C PHE A 51 9.87 2.10 10.58
N VAL A 52 9.52 3.34 10.29
CA VAL A 52 8.49 4.05 11.06
C VAL A 52 7.25 4.17 10.17
N THR A 53 6.15 3.53 10.59
CA THR A 53 4.88 3.60 9.87
C THR A 53 4.22 4.97 10.07
N ASP A 54 3.33 5.33 9.16
CA ASP A 54 2.35 6.39 9.43
C ASP A 54 1.31 5.91 10.47
N VAL A 55 0.06 6.27 10.33
CA VAL A 55 -1.05 5.73 11.15
C VAL A 55 -1.46 4.32 10.73
N GLY A 56 -0.96 3.84 9.58
CA GLY A 56 -1.20 2.52 9.03
C GLY A 56 -0.52 1.41 9.79
N ASN A 57 -0.69 0.19 9.31
CA ASN A 57 -0.12 -1.00 9.91
C ASN A 57 0.75 -1.74 8.87
N ILE A 58 1.71 -2.51 9.35
CA ILE A 58 2.62 -3.31 8.50
C ILE A 58 1.94 -4.54 7.84
N ASP A 59 0.65 -4.73 8.06
CA ASP A 59 -0.19 -5.78 7.47
C ASP A 59 -1.33 -5.21 6.60
N ASP A 60 -1.13 -4.01 6.05
CA ASP A 60 -2.11 -3.31 5.22
C ASP A 60 -2.30 -3.92 3.80
N GLN A 61 -1.55 -4.96 3.47
CA GLN A 61 -1.52 -5.65 2.19
C GLN A 61 -1.14 -4.74 0.99
N SER A 62 -0.51 -3.59 1.27
CA SER A 62 -0.15 -2.57 0.30
C SER A 62 1.09 -1.79 0.75
N PHE A 63 0.98 -0.48 0.91
CA PHE A 63 2.07 0.49 1.03
C PHE A 63 3.00 0.25 2.21
N ASN A 64 2.47 0.18 3.45
CA ASN A 64 3.30 -0.01 4.64
C ASN A 64 3.90 -1.41 4.67
N GLN A 65 3.10 -2.44 4.40
CA GLN A 65 3.57 -3.83 4.42
C GLN A 65 4.74 -4.06 3.47
N TYR A 66 4.67 -3.57 2.23
CA TYR A 66 5.72 -3.85 1.25
C TYR A 66 6.91 -2.89 1.35
N THR A 67 6.74 -1.71 1.93
CA THR A 67 7.89 -0.90 2.36
C THR A 67 8.64 -1.61 3.50
N TRP A 68 7.92 -2.14 4.49
CA TRP A 68 8.50 -2.96 5.56
C TRP A 68 9.16 -4.23 5.04
N GLN A 69 8.54 -4.92 4.08
CA GLN A 69 9.14 -6.08 3.42
C GLN A 69 10.50 -5.73 2.78
N GLY A 70 10.58 -4.59 2.09
CA GLY A 70 11.83 -4.11 1.52
C GLY A 70 12.92 -3.89 2.57
N VAL A 71 12.58 -3.35 3.74
CA VAL A 71 13.53 -3.21 4.88
C VAL A 71 13.96 -4.59 5.40
N GLN A 72 13.03 -5.52 5.57
CA GLN A 72 13.34 -6.87 6.03
C GLN A 72 14.24 -7.63 5.06
N ASP A 73 13.94 -7.57 3.76
CA ASP A 73 14.71 -8.22 2.70
C ASP A 73 16.14 -7.66 2.64
N PHE A 74 16.28 -6.33 2.69
CA PHE A 74 17.58 -5.67 2.75
C PHE A 74 18.39 -6.11 3.98
N CYS A 75 17.78 -6.07 5.16
CA CYS A 75 18.45 -6.45 6.39
C CYS A 75 18.84 -7.94 6.41
N SER A 76 17.95 -8.82 5.94
CA SER A 76 18.22 -10.26 5.82
C SER A 76 19.40 -10.54 4.90
N ALA A 77 19.45 -9.90 3.73
CA ALA A 77 20.53 -10.06 2.77
C ALA A 77 21.89 -9.57 3.29
N ASN A 78 21.90 -8.62 4.22
CA ASN A 78 23.11 -7.99 4.76
C ASN A 78 23.45 -8.38 6.20
N SER A 79 22.74 -9.36 6.78
CA SER A 79 22.92 -9.79 8.19
C SER A 79 22.76 -8.64 9.21
N LEU A 80 21.79 -7.78 8.96
CA LEU A 80 21.42 -6.63 9.78
C LEU A 80 20.10 -6.89 10.52
N ASN A 81 19.81 -6.09 11.56
CA ASN A 81 18.57 -6.18 12.32
C ASN A 81 17.60 -5.09 11.87
N ALA A 82 16.38 -5.51 11.50
CA ALA A 82 15.27 -4.64 11.19
C ALA A 82 14.28 -4.58 12.35
N ASN A 83 13.78 -3.39 12.69
CA ASN A 83 12.65 -3.21 13.59
C ASN A 83 11.69 -2.17 13.01
N TYR A 84 10.39 -2.32 13.32
CA TYR A 84 9.41 -1.30 12.97
C TYR A 84 8.89 -0.58 14.23
N TYR A 85 8.49 0.65 14.04
CA TYR A 85 7.99 1.54 15.07
C TYR A 85 6.69 2.16 14.58
N ARG A 86 5.67 2.16 15.42
CA ARG A 86 4.35 2.68 15.07
C ARG A 86 3.98 3.85 16.00
N PRO A 87 3.66 5.03 15.46
CA PRO A 87 3.14 6.13 16.25
C PRO A 87 1.84 5.75 16.96
N THR A 88 1.65 6.27 18.18
CA THR A 88 0.47 6.00 18.99
C THR A 88 -0.72 6.86 18.58
N GLU A 89 -0.47 7.93 17.84
CA GLU A 89 -1.47 8.87 17.32
C GLU A 89 -0.98 9.51 16.01
N ASP A 90 -1.89 10.10 15.25
CA ASP A 90 -1.59 10.83 14.02
C ASP A 90 -1.10 12.24 14.35
N SER A 91 0.17 12.37 14.69
CA SER A 91 0.83 13.67 14.91
C SER A 91 2.31 13.63 14.55
N ASP A 92 2.87 14.76 14.13
CA ASP A 92 4.30 14.90 13.84
C ASP A 92 5.14 14.59 15.08
N ALA A 93 4.68 14.98 16.27
CA ALA A 93 5.36 14.69 17.52
C ALA A 93 5.44 13.18 17.80
N ALA A 94 4.36 12.43 17.56
CA ALA A 94 4.37 10.98 17.75
C ALA A 94 5.26 10.27 16.72
N ARG A 95 5.30 10.73 15.45
CA ARG A 95 6.22 10.22 14.43
C ARG A 95 7.68 10.48 14.82
N LEU A 96 7.99 11.69 15.28
CA LEU A 96 9.34 12.04 15.72
C LEU A 96 9.77 11.25 16.95
N GLU A 97 8.85 11.00 17.90
CA GLU A 97 9.12 10.13 19.06
C GLU A 97 9.52 8.71 18.63
N GLN A 98 8.86 8.15 17.60
CA GLN A 98 9.24 6.83 17.10
C GLN A 98 10.60 6.84 16.38
N MET A 99 10.96 7.91 15.70
CA MET A 99 12.31 8.09 15.15
C MET A 99 13.34 8.20 16.29
N ASP A 100 13.04 8.93 17.37
CA ASP A 100 13.88 9.03 18.55
C ASP A 100 14.12 7.64 19.19
N ASN A 101 13.06 6.83 19.30
CA ASN A 101 13.16 5.46 19.81
C ASN A 101 14.05 4.60 18.90
N ALA A 102 13.89 4.68 17.58
CA ALA A 102 14.72 3.96 16.63
C ALA A 102 16.21 4.34 16.74
N VAL A 103 16.51 5.63 16.90
CA VAL A 103 17.89 6.12 17.10
C VAL A 103 18.47 5.62 18.42
N ASN A 104 17.69 5.65 19.50
CA ASN A 104 18.11 5.13 20.81
C ASN A 104 18.39 3.62 20.77
N ASP A 105 17.69 2.86 19.95
CA ASP A 105 17.91 1.43 19.73
C ASP A 105 19.10 1.14 18.79
N GLY A 106 19.71 2.18 18.22
CA GLY A 106 20.97 2.09 17.46
C GLY A 106 20.83 2.13 15.95
N ALA A 107 19.68 2.54 15.41
CA ALA A 107 19.45 2.63 13.97
C ALA A 107 20.52 3.45 13.26
N LYS A 108 20.96 2.97 12.10
CA LYS A 108 21.84 3.68 11.15
C LYS A 108 21.04 4.34 10.02
N ALA A 109 19.90 3.73 9.70
CA ALA A 109 18.95 4.28 8.74
C ALA A 109 17.53 4.14 9.28
N ILE A 110 16.69 5.12 8.96
CA ILE A 110 15.27 5.14 9.25
C ILE A 110 14.54 5.30 7.92
N VAL A 111 13.68 4.33 7.60
CA VAL A 111 12.77 4.36 6.46
C VAL A 111 11.40 4.80 6.96
N VAL A 112 10.77 5.70 6.24
CA VAL A 112 9.40 6.16 6.49
C VAL A 112 8.58 6.08 5.22
N ALA A 113 7.26 5.96 5.34
CA ALA A 113 6.35 5.82 4.22
C ALA A 113 5.14 6.76 4.36
N GLY A 114 5.00 7.68 3.42
CA GLY A 114 3.86 8.57 3.28
C GLY A 114 4.16 10.05 3.55
N TYR A 115 3.45 10.91 2.83
CA TYR A 115 3.59 12.37 2.84
C TYR A 115 3.49 13.00 4.24
N LEU A 116 2.78 12.36 5.18
CA LEU A 116 2.63 12.83 6.56
C LEU A 116 3.97 12.95 7.32
N PHE A 117 5.04 12.34 6.80
CA PHE A 117 6.36 12.42 7.41
C PHE A 117 7.13 13.69 7.07
N GLY A 118 6.65 14.53 6.16
CA GLY A 118 7.39 15.70 5.68
C GLY A 118 7.96 16.57 6.80
N SER A 119 7.10 17.08 7.70
CA SER A 119 7.51 17.91 8.85
C SER A 119 8.44 17.16 9.80
N SER A 120 8.16 15.88 10.10
CA SER A 120 8.96 15.06 11.01
C SER A 120 10.36 14.80 10.44
N ILE A 121 10.49 14.55 9.13
CA ILE A 121 11.79 14.40 8.43
C ILE A 121 12.54 15.73 8.42
N ALA A 122 11.87 16.87 8.17
CA ALA A 122 12.49 18.19 8.20
C ALA A 122 13.18 18.47 9.55
N GLU A 123 12.60 18.03 10.65
CA GLU A 123 13.19 18.15 11.99
C GLU A 123 14.24 17.07 12.25
N ALA A 124 13.92 15.79 11.98
CA ALA A 124 14.78 14.65 12.31
C ALA A 124 16.13 14.69 11.60
N GLN A 125 16.19 15.10 10.32
CA GLN A 125 17.41 15.18 9.54
C GLN A 125 18.44 16.15 10.15
N ALA A 126 17.98 17.23 10.76
CA ALA A 126 18.86 18.20 11.44
C ALA A 126 19.24 17.72 12.85
N LYS A 127 18.32 17.04 13.55
CA LYS A 127 18.52 16.51 14.90
C LYS A 127 19.51 15.34 14.92
N TYR A 128 19.54 14.52 13.86
CA TYR A 128 20.32 13.30 13.74
C TYR A 128 21.17 13.26 12.48
N PRO A 129 22.23 14.08 12.37
CA PRO A 129 23.01 14.23 11.12
C PRO A 129 23.77 12.95 10.72
N ASP A 130 23.96 12.00 11.63
CA ASP A 130 24.63 10.73 11.34
C ASP A 130 23.68 9.58 10.97
N ILE A 131 22.36 9.80 11.05
CA ILE A 131 21.33 8.83 10.68
C ILE A 131 20.89 9.13 9.24
N GLN A 132 20.73 8.07 8.43
CA GLN A 132 20.19 8.20 7.08
C GLN A 132 18.67 8.10 7.10
N PHE A 133 17.97 9.04 6.48
CA PHE A 133 16.52 9.04 6.36
C PHE A 133 16.13 8.74 4.92
N LEU A 134 15.38 7.67 4.72
CA LEU A 134 14.76 7.31 3.43
C LEU A 134 13.25 7.48 3.55
N ALA A 135 12.69 8.43 2.79
CA ALA A 135 11.27 8.75 2.85
C ALA A 135 10.59 8.46 1.51
N LEU A 136 9.65 7.51 1.50
CA LEU A 136 8.85 7.14 0.35
C LEU A 136 7.54 7.94 0.33
N ASP A 137 7.12 8.38 -0.85
CA ASP A 137 5.96 9.29 -1.06
C ASP A 137 6.05 10.58 -0.25
N VAL A 138 7.26 11.06 -0.02
CA VAL A 138 7.54 12.38 0.54
C VAL A 138 8.29 13.21 -0.50
N SER A 139 7.74 14.36 -0.84
CA SER A 139 8.33 15.31 -1.77
C SER A 139 9.09 16.42 -1.02
N THR A 140 9.89 17.19 -1.76
CA THR A 140 10.53 18.38 -1.18
C THR A 140 9.53 19.42 -0.67
N ALA A 141 8.35 19.49 -1.26
CA ALA A 141 7.28 20.40 -0.83
C ALA A 141 6.71 20.02 0.55
N ASP A 142 6.70 18.74 0.90
CA ASP A 142 6.19 18.24 2.18
C ASP A 142 7.09 18.62 3.36
N LEU A 143 8.37 18.95 3.09
CA LEU A 143 9.32 19.46 4.09
C LEU A 143 9.11 20.96 4.40
N GLY A 144 8.15 21.63 3.78
CA GLY A 144 7.89 23.04 3.92
C GLY A 144 9.06 23.88 3.41
N ASP A 145 9.54 24.84 4.22
CA ASP A 145 10.67 25.71 3.86
C ASP A 145 12.06 25.04 4.05
N THR A 146 12.08 23.76 4.45
CA THR A 146 13.32 23.04 4.75
C THR A 146 13.76 22.19 3.54
N ALA A 147 15.00 22.39 3.08
CA ALA A 147 15.56 21.53 2.04
C ALA A 147 16.02 20.18 2.63
N PRO A 148 15.96 19.08 1.86
CA PRO A 148 16.53 17.81 2.30
C PRO A 148 18.06 17.95 2.45
N THR A 149 18.60 17.43 3.55
CA THR A 149 20.04 17.45 3.85
C THR A 149 20.72 16.19 3.31
N ALA A 150 22.05 16.16 3.28
CA ALA A 150 22.82 15.06 2.68
C ALA A 150 22.51 13.66 3.27
N ASN A 151 21.94 13.59 4.48
CA ASN A 151 21.51 12.35 5.12
C ASN A 151 20.03 12.01 4.84
N THR A 152 19.37 12.70 3.90
CA THR A 152 17.95 12.49 3.57
C THR A 152 17.81 12.21 2.07
N ALA A 153 17.14 11.10 1.76
CA ALA A 153 16.71 10.69 0.43
C ALA A 153 15.18 10.66 0.37
N LEU A 154 14.60 11.40 -0.56
CA LEU A 154 13.15 11.41 -0.81
C LEU A 154 12.87 10.62 -2.09
N ILE A 155 11.91 9.73 -2.08
CA ILE A 155 11.47 8.99 -3.27
C ILE A 155 9.97 9.21 -3.47
N THR A 156 9.61 9.63 -4.67
CA THR A 156 8.24 9.68 -5.15
C THR A 156 8.13 8.88 -6.45
N TYR A 157 6.90 8.60 -6.89
CA TYR A 157 6.69 7.75 -8.05
C TYR A 157 5.82 8.44 -9.09
N LYS A 158 5.84 7.91 -10.32
CA LYS A 158 4.96 8.32 -11.42
C LYS A 158 3.74 7.40 -11.45
N GLU A 159 2.90 7.53 -10.42
CA GLU A 159 1.72 6.70 -10.25
C GLU A 159 0.71 6.88 -11.39
N GLU A 160 0.70 8.04 -12.05
CA GLU A 160 -0.12 8.31 -13.24
C GLU A 160 0.16 7.32 -14.36
N GLN A 161 1.41 6.81 -14.45
CA GLN A 161 1.78 5.85 -15.48
C GLN A 161 1.15 4.48 -15.23
N ALA A 162 1.21 3.97 -13.98
CA ALA A 162 0.55 2.72 -13.62
C ALA A 162 -0.97 2.83 -13.68
N GLY A 163 -1.52 3.97 -13.23
CA GLY A 163 -2.94 4.26 -13.35
C GLY A 163 -3.40 4.25 -14.81
N TYR A 164 -2.66 4.92 -15.69
CA TYR A 164 -2.95 4.95 -17.13
C TYR A 164 -2.98 3.55 -17.76
N LEU A 165 -1.94 2.76 -17.48
CA LEU A 165 -1.86 1.37 -17.95
C LEU A 165 -3.06 0.56 -17.48
N ALA A 166 -3.49 0.72 -16.22
CA ALA A 166 -4.62 0.01 -15.64
C ALA A 166 -5.96 0.41 -16.27
N GLY A 167 -6.19 1.72 -16.46
CA GLY A 167 -7.42 2.24 -17.11
C GLY A 167 -7.54 1.84 -18.57
N TYR A 168 -6.43 1.95 -19.32
CA TYR A 168 -6.37 1.53 -20.71
C TYR A 168 -6.61 0.02 -20.84
N ALA A 169 -5.96 -0.78 -20.00
CA ALA A 169 -6.11 -2.24 -20.01
C ALA A 169 -7.56 -2.66 -19.70
N ALA A 170 -8.20 -2.04 -18.71
CA ALA A 170 -9.57 -2.36 -18.34
C ALA A 170 -10.56 -2.11 -19.49
N VAL A 171 -10.49 -0.96 -20.16
CA VAL A 171 -11.37 -0.65 -21.31
C VAL A 171 -11.05 -1.54 -22.50
N THR A 172 -9.77 -1.80 -22.80
CA THR A 172 -9.35 -2.69 -23.89
C THR A 172 -9.80 -4.13 -23.65
N ASP A 173 -9.79 -4.58 -22.39
CA ASP A 173 -10.31 -5.91 -22.01
C ASP A 173 -11.84 -6.00 -22.13
N GLY A 174 -12.54 -4.86 -22.25
CA GLY A 174 -13.96 -4.76 -22.60
C GLY A 174 -14.86 -4.30 -21.47
N TYR A 175 -14.32 -3.87 -20.32
CA TYR A 175 -15.11 -3.25 -19.24
C TYR A 175 -15.60 -1.87 -19.65
N LYS A 176 -16.83 -1.53 -19.29
CA LYS A 176 -17.49 -0.26 -19.62
C LYS A 176 -17.93 0.53 -18.39
N GLU A 177 -18.32 -0.16 -17.35
CA GLU A 177 -18.77 0.43 -16.08
C GLU A 177 -17.66 0.31 -15.05
N LEU A 178 -16.84 1.36 -14.96
CA LEU A 178 -15.63 1.38 -14.15
C LEU A 178 -15.87 2.13 -12.85
N GLY A 179 -15.00 1.92 -11.86
CA GLY A 179 -14.92 2.69 -10.64
C GLY A 179 -13.48 3.01 -10.25
N PHE A 180 -13.27 4.16 -9.62
CA PHE A 180 -12.05 4.49 -8.89
C PHE A 180 -12.41 4.79 -7.44
N LEU A 181 -11.92 3.97 -6.53
CA LEU A 181 -11.99 4.16 -5.08
C LEU A 181 -10.61 4.62 -4.60
N GLY A 182 -10.46 5.90 -4.30
CA GLY A 182 -9.28 6.43 -3.61
C GLY A 182 -9.47 6.43 -2.09
N GLY A 183 -8.39 6.29 -1.35
CA GLY A 183 -8.38 6.56 0.08
C GLY A 183 -8.52 8.06 0.36
N MET A 184 -7.45 8.73 0.73
CA MET A 184 -7.39 10.20 0.81
C MET A 184 -6.97 10.80 -0.54
N ALA A 185 -7.45 12.02 -0.84
CA ALA A 185 -7.00 12.79 -2.01
C ALA A 185 -5.58 13.37 -1.77
N VAL A 186 -4.58 12.51 -1.76
CA VAL A 186 -3.15 12.87 -1.62
C VAL A 186 -2.44 12.69 -2.96
N PRO A 187 -1.28 13.34 -3.19
CA PRO A 187 -0.65 13.38 -4.51
C PRO A 187 -0.52 12.03 -5.22
N ALA A 188 -0.07 10.99 -4.53
CA ALA A 188 0.09 9.64 -5.11
C ALA A 188 -1.27 9.04 -5.54
N VAL A 189 -2.29 9.11 -4.68
CA VAL A 189 -3.63 8.58 -4.95
C VAL A 189 -4.32 9.34 -6.10
N ILE A 190 -4.14 10.67 -6.14
CA ILE A 190 -4.67 11.50 -7.22
C ILE A 190 -4.00 11.12 -8.55
N ARG A 191 -2.67 10.99 -8.61
CA ARG A 191 -1.96 10.57 -9.82
C ARG A 191 -2.42 9.20 -10.32
N TYR A 192 -2.57 8.20 -9.44
CA TYR A 192 -3.14 6.91 -9.82
C TYR A 192 -4.52 7.05 -10.46
N GLY A 193 -5.42 7.78 -9.81
CA GLY A 193 -6.79 7.94 -10.28
C GLY A 193 -6.89 8.75 -11.57
N TYR A 194 -6.13 9.83 -11.70
CA TYR A 194 -6.12 10.66 -12.90
C TYR A 194 -5.45 9.94 -14.07
N GLY A 195 -4.38 9.18 -13.82
CA GLY A 195 -3.82 8.27 -14.81
C GLY A 195 -4.85 7.26 -15.29
N PHE A 196 -5.59 6.63 -14.37
CA PHE A 196 -6.65 5.66 -14.72
C PHE A 196 -7.72 6.24 -15.63
N VAL A 197 -8.20 7.44 -15.33
CA VAL A 197 -9.19 8.15 -16.16
C VAL A 197 -8.62 8.47 -17.56
N GLN A 198 -7.37 8.95 -17.64
CA GLN A 198 -6.70 9.25 -18.91
C GLN A 198 -6.49 8.00 -19.77
N GLY A 199 -6.07 6.88 -19.14
CA GLY A 199 -5.88 5.61 -19.84
C GLY A 199 -7.17 5.04 -20.38
N ALA A 200 -8.27 5.11 -19.60
CA ALA A 200 -9.60 4.70 -20.03
C ALA A 200 -10.09 5.55 -21.21
N ASP A 201 -9.89 6.88 -21.18
CA ASP A 201 -10.26 7.78 -22.30
C ASP A 201 -9.46 7.48 -23.56
N ALA A 202 -8.17 7.19 -23.43
CA ALA A 202 -7.32 6.85 -24.57
C ALA A 202 -7.76 5.53 -25.23
N ALA A 203 -8.06 4.50 -24.44
CA ALA A 203 -8.56 3.24 -24.95
C ALA A 203 -9.93 3.38 -25.60
N ALA A 204 -10.85 4.14 -24.98
CA ALA A 204 -12.17 4.44 -25.54
C ALA A 204 -12.06 5.12 -26.90
N LYS A 205 -11.16 6.10 -27.02
CA LYS A 205 -10.88 6.79 -28.29
C LYS A 205 -10.34 5.85 -29.36
N GLU A 206 -9.37 4.99 -29.01
CA GLU A 206 -8.77 4.05 -29.96
C GLU A 206 -9.77 3.01 -30.45
N LEU A 207 -10.63 2.51 -29.56
CA LEU A 207 -11.68 1.55 -29.87
C LEU A 207 -12.90 2.18 -30.55
N GLY A 208 -13.01 3.51 -30.58
CA GLY A 208 -14.15 4.25 -31.13
C GLY A 208 -15.44 4.05 -30.34
N VAL A 209 -15.33 3.84 -29.00
CA VAL A 209 -16.47 3.68 -28.08
C VAL A 209 -16.67 4.94 -27.25
N THR A 210 -17.89 5.23 -26.84
CA THR A 210 -18.26 6.43 -26.07
C THR A 210 -19.15 6.11 -24.88
N ASP A 211 -19.37 4.83 -24.62
CA ASP A 211 -20.25 4.30 -23.57
C ASP A 211 -19.43 3.75 -22.36
N ILE A 212 -18.31 4.42 -22.06
CA ILE A 212 -17.50 4.12 -20.90
C ILE A 212 -17.86 5.10 -19.77
N ASN A 213 -18.24 4.56 -18.61
CA ASN A 213 -18.59 5.32 -17.43
C ASN A 213 -17.63 5.00 -16.29
N ILE A 214 -17.23 6.03 -15.55
CA ILE A 214 -16.32 5.89 -14.40
C ILE A 214 -16.95 6.59 -13.20
N LYS A 215 -17.30 5.86 -12.16
CA LYS A 215 -17.59 6.41 -10.84
C LYS A 215 -16.28 6.70 -10.12
N TYR A 216 -16.10 7.89 -9.61
CA TYR A 216 -14.84 8.33 -8.99
C TYR A 216 -15.10 8.88 -7.59
N TRP A 217 -14.46 8.34 -6.57
CA TRP A 217 -14.69 8.75 -5.19
C TRP A 217 -13.46 8.57 -4.31
N TYR A 218 -13.24 9.53 -3.39
CA TYR A 218 -12.28 9.42 -2.29
C TYR A 218 -13.03 9.15 -0.99
N SER A 219 -12.63 8.10 -0.27
CA SER A 219 -13.25 7.73 1.01
C SER A 219 -12.87 8.63 2.19
N GLY A 220 -11.90 9.55 1.98
CA GLY A 220 -11.41 10.46 3.01
C GLY A 220 -10.47 9.83 4.04
N GLY A 221 -10.12 8.55 3.88
CA GLY A 221 -9.21 7.83 4.76
C GLY A 221 -8.73 6.51 4.15
N PHE A 222 -7.79 5.84 4.81
CA PHE A 222 -7.23 4.57 4.34
C PHE A 222 -7.79 3.35 5.09
N ALA A 223 -8.66 3.56 6.08
CA ALA A 223 -9.24 2.47 6.87
C ALA A 223 -10.36 1.72 6.12
N ALA A 224 -10.42 0.41 6.32
CA ALA A 224 -11.55 -0.39 5.90
C ALA A 224 -12.75 -0.10 6.81
N THR A 225 -13.75 0.64 6.32
CA THR A 225 -14.94 1.05 7.07
C THR A 225 -16.23 0.49 6.46
N ASP A 226 -17.29 0.46 7.27
CA ASP A 226 -18.63 0.07 6.78
C ASP A 226 -19.13 1.04 5.70
N GLU A 227 -18.74 2.32 5.76
CA GLU A 227 -19.09 3.31 4.74
C GLU A 227 -18.49 2.93 3.38
N VAL A 228 -17.19 2.64 3.34
CA VAL A 228 -16.50 2.18 2.12
C VAL A 228 -17.16 0.92 1.57
N LYS A 229 -17.43 -0.07 2.46
CA LYS A 229 -18.08 -1.30 2.05
C LYS A 229 -19.46 -1.05 1.44
N ASN A 230 -20.30 -0.27 2.09
CA ASN A 230 -21.65 0.05 1.63
C ASN A 230 -21.64 0.81 0.29
N LYS A 231 -20.68 1.74 0.11
CA LYS A 231 -20.49 2.47 -1.13
C LYS A 231 -20.13 1.53 -2.28
N MET A 232 -19.21 0.59 -2.04
CA MET A 232 -18.79 -0.40 -3.04
C MET A 232 -19.90 -1.41 -3.34
N ASP A 233 -20.62 -1.90 -2.35
CA ASP A 233 -21.81 -2.75 -2.56
C ASP A 233 -22.84 -2.03 -3.45
N GLY A 234 -23.08 -0.73 -3.21
CA GLY A 234 -23.95 0.10 -4.04
C GLY A 234 -23.46 0.18 -5.48
N TRP A 235 -22.18 0.49 -5.71
CA TRP A 235 -21.61 0.59 -7.04
C TRP A 235 -21.75 -0.71 -7.85
N TYR A 236 -21.35 -1.85 -7.28
CA TYR A 236 -21.44 -3.14 -7.97
C TYR A 236 -22.90 -3.55 -8.20
N SER A 237 -23.82 -3.31 -7.25
CA SER A 237 -25.25 -3.62 -7.44
C SER A 237 -25.91 -2.75 -8.52
N GLU A 238 -25.38 -1.56 -8.79
CA GLU A 238 -25.80 -0.65 -9.86
C GLU A 238 -25.16 -0.98 -11.21
N GLY A 239 -24.29 -2.00 -11.27
CA GLY A 239 -23.71 -2.49 -12.51
C GLY A 239 -22.25 -2.11 -12.76
N THR A 240 -21.55 -1.49 -11.80
CA THR A 240 -20.09 -1.31 -11.92
C THR A 240 -19.42 -2.67 -12.05
N GLU A 241 -18.59 -2.84 -13.08
CA GLU A 241 -17.98 -4.12 -13.42
C GLU A 241 -16.63 -4.32 -12.76
N VAL A 242 -15.81 -3.26 -12.71
CA VAL A 242 -14.47 -3.27 -12.13
C VAL A 242 -14.17 -1.97 -11.40
N VAL A 243 -13.61 -2.05 -10.19
CA VAL A 243 -13.18 -0.89 -9.40
C VAL A 243 -11.67 -0.93 -9.19
N PHE A 244 -10.98 0.15 -9.52
CA PHE A 244 -9.60 0.36 -9.09
C PHE A 244 -9.61 0.85 -7.64
N ALA A 245 -9.18 -0.01 -6.71
CA ALA A 245 -9.14 0.29 -5.29
C ALA A 245 -7.73 0.76 -4.90
N CYS A 246 -7.59 2.08 -4.65
CA CYS A 246 -6.32 2.76 -4.41
C CYS A 246 -6.28 3.35 -2.99
N GLY A 247 -5.80 2.57 -2.00
CA GLY A 247 -5.71 3.07 -0.64
C GLY A 247 -5.52 2.02 0.45
N GLY A 248 -4.65 1.04 0.24
CA GLY A 248 -4.31 0.04 1.27
C GLY A 248 -5.54 -0.73 1.76
N PRO A 249 -5.90 -0.68 3.06
CA PRO A 249 -6.99 -1.45 3.64
C PRO A 249 -8.37 -1.29 2.98
N VAL A 250 -8.66 -0.18 2.27
CA VAL A 250 -9.94 -0.01 1.54
C VAL A 250 -10.13 -1.08 0.45
N CYS A 251 -9.02 -1.70 -0.05
CA CYS A 251 -9.08 -2.82 -0.97
C CYS A 251 -9.89 -3.99 -0.41
N GLN A 252 -9.82 -4.25 0.90
CA GLN A 252 -10.55 -5.35 1.56
C GLN A 252 -12.07 -5.14 1.46
N ASN A 253 -12.54 -3.89 1.63
CA ASN A 253 -13.96 -3.56 1.46
C ASN A 253 -14.40 -3.68 0.00
N CYS A 254 -13.56 -3.23 -0.93
CA CYS A 254 -13.82 -3.35 -2.37
C CYS A 254 -13.89 -4.82 -2.80
N ASP A 255 -12.93 -5.65 -2.39
CA ASP A 255 -12.93 -7.09 -2.67
C ASP A 255 -14.16 -7.79 -2.11
N ALA A 256 -14.52 -7.53 -0.84
CA ALA A 256 -15.70 -8.11 -0.21
C ALA A 256 -16.99 -7.74 -0.96
N ALA A 257 -17.11 -6.50 -1.42
CA ALA A 257 -18.25 -6.04 -2.22
C ALA A 257 -18.24 -6.67 -3.63
N ALA A 258 -17.07 -6.75 -4.27
CA ALA A 258 -16.91 -7.38 -5.57
C ALA A 258 -17.30 -8.87 -5.52
N GLN A 259 -16.82 -9.61 -4.52
CA GLN A 259 -17.19 -11.02 -4.31
C GLN A 259 -18.70 -11.19 -4.14
N ALA A 260 -19.35 -10.35 -3.33
CA ALA A 260 -20.78 -10.43 -3.06
C ALA A 260 -21.64 -10.15 -4.31
N ASN A 261 -21.18 -9.34 -5.24
CA ASN A 261 -21.93 -8.87 -6.40
C ASN A 261 -21.40 -9.41 -7.75
N GLY A 262 -20.36 -10.25 -7.74
CA GLY A 262 -19.77 -10.81 -8.97
C GLY A 262 -18.91 -9.82 -9.76
N GLY A 263 -18.48 -8.72 -9.14
CA GLY A 263 -17.61 -7.71 -9.72
C GLY A 263 -16.13 -8.09 -9.73
N LYS A 264 -15.29 -7.16 -10.22
CA LYS A 264 -13.84 -7.29 -10.31
C LYS A 264 -13.16 -6.10 -9.63
N MET A 265 -11.87 -6.27 -9.32
CA MET A 265 -11.05 -5.23 -8.71
C MET A 265 -9.71 -5.08 -9.44
N ILE A 266 -9.21 -3.88 -9.51
CA ILE A 266 -7.80 -3.57 -9.81
C ILE A 266 -7.14 -3.21 -8.49
N GLY A 267 -6.04 -3.88 -8.18
CA GLY A 267 -5.24 -3.64 -6.98
C GLY A 267 -4.26 -2.48 -7.13
N VAL A 268 -3.56 -2.15 -6.04
CA VAL A 268 -2.62 -1.03 -5.96
C VAL A 268 -1.31 -1.42 -5.28
N ASP A 269 -0.25 -0.68 -5.60
CA ASP A 269 1.11 -0.75 -5.05
C ASP A 269 1.86 -2.03 -5.37
N VAL A 270 1.23 -3.18 -5.19
CA VAL A 270 1.83 -4.51 -5.38
C VAL A 270 0.87 -5.42 -6.13
N ASP A 271 1.37 -6.56 -6.59
CA ASP A 271 0.50 -7.59 -7.15
C ASP A 271 -0.39 -8.21 -6.06
N GLN A 272 -1.64 -7.77 -6.01
CA GLN A 272 -2.63 -8.25 -5.04
C GLN A 272 -3.43 -9.46 -5.54
N SER A 273 -3.10 -10.04 -6.71
CA SER A 273 -3.82 -11.20 -7.29
C SER A 273 -3.74 -12.47 -6.44
N GLY A 274 -2.69 -12.59 -5.62
CA GLY A 274 -2.53 -13.67 -4.64
C GLY A 274 -3.25 -13.45 -3.31
N GLN A 275 -3.75 -12.22 -3.09
CA GLN A 275 -4.44 -11.84 -1.85
C GLN A 275 -5.96 -11.81 -2.05
N PHE A 276 -6.42 -11.40 -3.24
CA PHE A 276 -7.83 -11.20 -3.56
C PHE A 276 -8.20 -11.89 -4.88
N ASP A 277 -9.17 -12.80 -4.85
CA ASP A 277 -9.63 -13.53 -6.04
C ASP A 277 -10.30 -12.65 -7.10
N THR A 278 -10.85 -11.50 -6.69
CA THR A 278 -11.52 -10.55 -7.58
C THR A 278 -10.54 -9.68 -8.38
N VAL A 279 -9.26 -9.63 -7.98
CA VAL A 279 -8.22 -8.85 -8.66
C VAL A 279 -7.96 -9.39 -10.05
N ILE A 280 -8.10 -8.53 -11.07
CA ILE A 280 -7.76 -8.82 -12.47
C ILE A 280 -6.36 -8.36 -12.85
N THR A 281 -5.85 -7.32 -12.22
CA THR A 281 -4.48 -6.79 -12.29
C THR A 281 -4.24 -5.85 -11.11
N SER A 282 -3.03 -5.31 -10.98
CA SER A 282 -2.70 -4.28 -10.00
C SER A 282 -1.85 -3.17 -10.63
N ALA A 283 -2.13 -1.92 -10.30
CA ALA A 283 -1.26 -0.80 -10.64
C ALA A 283 -0.12 -0.73 -9.61
N THR A 284 1.03 -1.29 -9.98
CA THR A 284 2.15 -1.52 -9.05
C THR A 284 3.14 -0.37 -9.00
N LYS A 285 3.83 -0.23 -7.87
CA LYS A 285 5.05 0.56 -7.70
C LYS A 285 6.10 -0.19 -6.88
N GLY A 286 7.37 0.00 -7.23
CA GLY A 286 8.50 -0.77 -6.72
C GLY A 286 8.94 -0.36 -5.32
N LEU A 287 8.08 -0.49 -4.32
CA LEU A 287 8.34 -0.08 -2.93
C LEU A 287 9.55 -0.79 -2.33
N ALA A 288 9.53 -2.12 -2.32
CA ALA A 288 10.62 -2.91 -1.77
C ALA A 288 11.94 -2.71 -2.55
N GLU A 289 11.87 -2.61 -3.89
CA GLU A 289 13.03 -2.37 -4.74
C GLU A 289 13.65 -1.00 -4.46
N SER A 290 12.83 0.04 -4.31
CA SER A 290 13.29 1.40 -3.97
C SER A 290 14.02 1.43 -2.64
N VAL A 291 13.47 0.77 -1.62
CA VAL A 291 14.09 0.63 -0.30
C VAL A 291 15.44 -0.09 -0.41
N ASN A 292 15.46 -1.26 -1.08
CA ASN A 292 16.67 -2.06 -1.24
C ASN A 292 17.78 -1.28 -1.96
N THR A 293 17.42 -0.60 -3.06
CA THR A 293 18.40 0.15 -3.86
C THR A 293 18.98 1.32 -3.08
N ALA A 294 18.15 2.13 -2.43
CA ALA A 294 18.62 3.29 -1.67
C ALA A 294 19.41 2.90 -0.40
N LEU A 295 18.97 1.88 0.33
CA LEU A 295 19.71 1.39 1.49
C LEU A 295 21.03 0.72 1.10
N THR A 296 21.08 0.03 -0.05
CA THR A 296 22.31 -0.54 -0.60
C THR A 296 23.32 0.54 -0.96
N ASP A 297 22.87 1.65 -1.57
CA ASP A 297 23.70 2.82 -1.82
C ASP A 297 24.33 3.34 -0.52
N ALA A 298 23.52 3.57 0.51
CA ALA A 298 24.00 4.07 1.79
C ALA A 298 24.96 3.09 2.49
N LEU A 299 24.63 1.79 2.52
CA LEU A 299 25.45 0.77 3.17
C LEU A 299 26.84 0.67 2.52
N ASN A 300 26.89 0.60 1.19
CA ASN A 300 28.14 0.49 0.43
C ASN A 300 29.03 1.72 0.56
N ASN A 301 28.47 2.87 0.93
CA ASN A 301 29.17 4.11 1.18
C ASN A 301 29.34 4.43 2.69
N GLY A 302 29.36 3.39 3.53
CA GLY A 302 29.61 3.50 4.99
C GLY A 302 28.47 4.19 5.74
N TRP A 303 27.23 3.87 5.39
CA TRP A 303 26.00 4.46 5.91
C TRP A 303 25.92 5.97 5.61
N LYS A 304 26.15 6.33 4.35
CA LYS A 304 25.92 7.68 3.82
C LYS A 304 25.39 7.57 2.41
N PHE A 305 24.33 8.28 2.11
CA PHE A 305 23.86 8.35 0.72
C PHE A 305 24.95 8.96 -0.18
N THR A 306 25.10 8.40 -1.37
CA THR A 306 25.92 9.02 -2.41
C THR A 306 25.18 10.17 -3.09
N ASP A 307 25.84 10.85 -4.03
CA ASP A 307 25.20 11.90 -4.83
C ASP A 307 23.96 11.42 -5.62
N ALA A 308 23.71 10.12 -5.70
CA ALA A 308 22.48 9.59 -6.28
C ALA A 308 21.24 9.96 -5.45
N TYR A 309 21.37 9.94 -4.12
CA TYR A 309 20.25 10.13 -3.20
C TYR A 309 20.42 11.30 -2.24
N ALA A 310 21.65 11.64 -1.85
CA ALA A 310 21.97 12.62 -0.80
C ALA A 310 21.32 13.99 -1.05
N GLY A 311 20.41 14.39 -0.17
CA GLY A 311 19.74 15.70 -0.23
C GLY A 311 18.85 15.89 -1.45
N LYS A 312 18.27 14.82 -2.00
CA LYS A 312 17.50 14.85 -3.25
C LYS A 312 16.14 14.18 -3.12
N GLN A 313 15.24 14.65 -3.97
CA GLN A 313 14.05 13.89 -4.34
C GLN A 313 14.34 13.17 -5.66
N THR A 314 14.14 11.86 -5.65
CA THR A 314 14.19 10.99 -6.84
C THR A 314 12.77 10.61 -7.21
N VAL A 315 12.40 10.79 -8.49
CA VAL A 315 11.08 10.40 -9.00
C VAL A 315 11.25 9.14 -9.85
N LEU A 316 10.61 8.05 -9.47
CA LEU A 316 10.77 6.75 -10.12
C LEU A 316 9.51 6.40 -10.92
N GLY A 317 9.70 5.97 -12.16
CA GLY A 317 8.62 5.64 -13.08
C GLY A 317 8.88 4.36 -13.86
N ALA A 318 8.23 4.24 -15.01
CA ALA A 318 8.42 3.13 -15.94
C ALA A 318 9.86 3.05 -16.48
N ALA A 319 10.53 4.19 -16.66
CA ALA A 319 11.92 4.23 -17.12
C ALA A 319 12.88 3.55 -16.13
N GLU A 320 12.58 3.59 -14.84
CA GLU A 320 13.30 2.91 -13.77
C GLU A 320 12.71 1.53 -13.45
N ASN A 321 11.73 1.07 -14.22
CA ASN A 321 10.99 -0.17 -13.98
C ASN A 321 10.31 -0.22 -12.60
N CYS A 322 9.89 0.94 -12.10
CA CYS A 322 9.31 1.07 -10.76
C CYS A 322 7.77 1.17 -10.73
N VAL A 323 7.13 1.29 -11.89
CA VAL A 323 5.65 1.29 -12.00
C VAL A 323 5.21 0.46 -13.19
N GLY A 324 4.04 -0.16 -13.12
CA GLY A 324 3.51 -0.99 -14.20
C GLY A 324 2.36 -1.87 -13.80
N LEU A 325 2.09 -2.90 -14.62
CA LEU A 325 1.11 -3.97 -14.33
C LEU A 325 1.83 -5.33 -14.28
N PRO A 326 1.48 -6.24 -13.37
CA PRO A 326 2.06 -7.58 -13.27
C PRO A 326 1.38 -8.51 -14.30
N MET A 327 1.74 -8.36 -15.57
CA MET A 327 1.07 -9.06 -16.68
C MET A 327 1.03 -10.58 -16.55
N SER A 328 2.05 -11.18 -15.90
CA SER A 328 2.12 -12.63 -15.70
C SER A 328 1.03 -13.21 -14.79
N THR A 329 0.45 -12.40 -13.93
CA THR A 329 -0.61 -12.74 -12.97
C THR A 329 -1.94 -12.08 -13.28
N SER A 330 -1.95 -11.13 -14.24
CA SER A 330 -3.15 -10.45 -14.70
C SER A 330 -4.12 -11.41 -15.40
N LYS A 331 -5.42 -11.19 -15.18
CA LYS A 331 -6.50 -12.07 -15.66
C LYS A 331 -7.25 -11.46 -16.85
N PHE A 332 -6.55 -10.69 -17.69
CA PHE A 332 -7.12 -10.11 -18.91
C PHE A 332 -7.49 -11.18 -19.94
N THR A 333 -8.54 -10.93 -20.71
CA THR A 333 -9.03 -11.84 -21.74
C THR A 333 -8.83 -11.33 -23.17
N LYS A 334 -8.67 -10.01 -23.34
CA LYS A 334 -8.47 -9.34 -24.63
C LYS A 334 -7.23 -8.46 -24.64
N PHE A 335 -6.92 -7.78 -23.53
CA PHE A 335 -5.70 -6.98 -23.43
C PHE A 335 -4.49 -7.90 -23.37
N THR A 336 -3.54 -7.72 -24.30
CA THR A 336 -2.42 -8.66 -24.52
C THR A 336 -1.09 -8.13 -23.97
N GLN A 337 -0.14 -9.04 -23.76
CA GLN A 337 1.24 -8.68 -23.41
C GLN A 337 1.86 -7.74 -24.44
N GLU A 338 1.64 -7.97 -25.73
CA GLU A 338 2.18 -7.13 -26.80
C GLU A 338 1.65 -5.70 -26.76
N GLN A 339 0.37 -5.51 -26.45
CA GLN A 339 -0.22 -4.18 -26.27
C GLN A 339 0.38 -3.48 -25.05
N TYR A 340 0.53 -4.21 -23.94
CA TYR A 340 1.18 -3.70 -22.75
C TYR A 340 2.61 -3.26 -23.04
N ASP A 341 3.42 -4.12 -23.65
CA ASP A 341 4.84 -3.85 -23.94
C ASP A 341 5.01 -2.64 -24.86
N ALA A 342 4.16 -2.51 -25.86
CA ALA A 342 4.18 -1.35 -26.77
C ALA A 342 3.86 -0.04 -26.05
N MET A 343 2.86 -0.04 -25.18
CA MET A 343 2.47 1.13 -24.39
C MET A 343 3.52 1.46 -23.34
N TYR A 344 4.03 0.46 -22.64
CA TYR A 344 5.08 0.63 -21.65
C TYR A 344 6.35 1.24 -22.28
N ALA A 345 6.75 0.74 -23.46
CA ALA A 345 7.86 1.30 -24.22
C ALA A 345 7.62 2.78 -24.61
N ALA A 346 6.40 3.12 -25.01
CA ALA A 346 6.05 4.50 -25.34
C ALA A 346 6.05 5.45 -24.13
N ILE A 347 5.75 4.95 -22.93
CA ILE A 347 5.92 5.70 -21.69
C ILE A 347 7.42 5.90 -21.39
N VAL A 348 8.21 4.83 -21.50
CA VAL A 348 9.66 4.84 -21.21
C VAL A 348 10.43 5.79 -22.15
N ASP A 349 10.11 5.79 -23.44
CA ASP A 349 10.78 6.65 -24.43
C ASP A 349 10.22 8.09 -24.50
N GLY A 350 9.14 8.36 -23.75
CA GLY A 350 8.50 9.66 -23.65
C GLY A 350 7.60 10.04 -24.84
N SER A 351 7.33 9.12 -25.77
CA SER A 351 6.38 9.36 -26.87
C SER A 351 4.91 9.36 -26.40
N LEU A 352 4.62 8.69 -25.30
CA LEU A 352 3.35 8.77 -24.57
C LEU A 352 3.56 9.58 -23.28
N VAL A 353 3.02 10.79 -23.25
CA VAL A 353 3.05 11.70 -22.10
C VAL A 353 1.70 11.65 -21.40
N ILE A 354 1.70 11.37 -20.11
CA ILE A 354 0.53 11.33 -19.25
C ILE A 354 0.58 12.58 -18.35
N ASP A 355 -0.53 13.27 -18.18
CA ASP A 355 -0.63 14.40 -17.27
C ASP A 355 -0.47 13.89 -15.82
N ASP A 356 0.54 14.42 -15.11
CA ASP A 356 0.92 14.05 -13.74
C ASP A 356 0.38 15.04 -12.69
N SER A 357 -0.56 15.90 -13.06
CA SER A 357 -1.23 16.83 -12.16
C SER A 357 -1.86 16.08 -10.98
N PHE A 358 -1.78 16.69 -9.81
CA PHE A 358 -2.31 16.12 -8.57
C PHE A 358 -3.14 17.12 -7.74
N ASP A 359 -3.73 18.08 -8.40
CA ASP A 359 -4.73 18.97 -7.78
C ASP A 359 -6.09 18.28 -7.80
N ALA A 360 -6.63 17.99 -6.61
CA ALA A 360 -7.90 17.28 -6.47
C ALA A 360 -9.11 18.03 -7.06
N ASP A 361 -9.00 19.35 -7.21
CA ASP A 361 -10.06 20.21 -7.75
C ASP A 361 -9.93 20.42 -9.28
N VAL A 362 -8.85 19.91 -9.89
CA VAL A 362 -8.56 20.07 -11.34
C VAL A 362 -8.51 18.70 -12.01
N HIS A 363 -9.65 18.27 -12.54
CA HIS A 363 -9.78 16.95 -13.15
C HIS A 363 -9.14 16.88 -14.55
N PRO A 364 -8.64 15.69 -14.98
CA PRO A 364 -8.11 15.49 -16.32
C PRO A 364 -9.17 15.79 -17.39
N ALA A 365 -8.74 16.44 -18.47
CA ALA A 365 -9.61 16.70 -19.61
C ALA A 365 -9.79 15.42 -20.45
N VAL A 366 -10.98 14.83 -20.41
CA VAL A 366 -11.35 13.62 -21.16
C VAL A 366 -12.57 13.88 -22.04
N THR A 367 -12.70 13.14 -23.14
CA THR A 367 -13.74 13.38 -24.14
C THR A 367 -14.47 12.12 -24.61
N ASN A 368 -13.94 10.95 -24.30
CA ASN A 368 -14.46 9.66 -24.76
C ASN A 368 -15.05 8.83 -23.62
N VAL A 369 -14.85 9.25 -22.39
CA VAL A 369 -15.42 8.64 -21.17
C VAL A 369 -16.27 9.65 -20.41
N THR A 370 -17.24 9.16 -19.63
CA THR A 370 -18.00 9.97 -18.68
C THR A 370 -17.50 9.67 -17.27
N VAL A 371 -17.09 10.69 -16.52
CA VAL A 371 -16.63 10.52 -15.15
C VAL A 371 -17.60 11.20 -14.19
N ASP A 372 -18.10 10.42 -13.23
CA ASP A 372 -18.95 10.89 -12.13
C ASP A 372 -18.09 11.05 -10.87
N TYR A 373 -17.58 12.27 -10.66
CA TYR A 373 -16.80 12.63 -9.47
C TYR A 373 -17.73 12.83 -8.28
N GLN A 374 -17.73 11.88 -7.36
CA GLN A 374 -18.61 11.84 -6.19
C GLN A 374 -17.91 12.41 -4.96
N SER A 375 -18.68 13.08 -4.11
CA SER A 375 -18.23 13.64 -2.82
C SER A 375 -18.62 12.75 -1.65
#